data_4b63dd5b3e5d1ad83ebf85c93cb144e8
#
_entry.id   4b63dd5b3e5d1ad83ebf85c93cb144e8
#
_cell.length_a   1.000
_cell.length_b   1.000
_cell.length_c   1.000
_cell.angle_alpha   90.00
_cell.angle_beta   90.00
_cell.angle_gamma   90.00
#
_symmetry.space_group_name_H-M   'P 1'
#
loop_
_entity.id
_entity.type
_entity.pdbx_description
1 polymer ?
#
loop_
_entity_poly.entity_id
_entity_poly.type
_entity_poly.pdbx_seq_one_letter_code
_entity_poly.pdbx_strand_id
1 'polypeptide(L)'
;MNFRGYWPNTTFVDDLNAAVFEFVGTTVFLLLAFGGTQGSHEVLGSNLERSLYIATTFGLSLLISVWFFFRTTGGLFNPNVSLALLLIGCIGPRRFLLYFIAQLTGAIAAAGIVLALTPGPVSYKYVYLSYPYFLIYLYLPVTAYLISVST
;
A
#
# COMPACT_ATOMS: atom_id res chain seq x y z
N MET A 1 -25.74 10.42 -6.89
CA MET A 1 -25.32 10.00 -5.55
C MET A 1 -24.33 11.06 -5.06
N ASN A 2 -24.65 11.80 -4.00
CA ASN A 2 -23.84 12.96 -3.60
C ASN A 2 -22.82 12.51 -2.52
N PHE A 3 -21.62 12.09 -2.93
CA PHE A 3 -20.56 11.60 -2.05
C PHE A 3 -19.87 12.68 -1.19
N ARG A 4 -20.26 13.96 -1.35
CA ARG A 4 -19.70 15.10 -0.59
C ARG A 4 -19.93 15.05 0.92
N GLY A 5 -20.61 14.02 1.46
CA GLY A 5 -20.98 13.92 2.87
C GLY A 5 -20.11 12.99 3.73
N TYR A 6 -19.17 12.24 3.16
CA TYR A 6 -18.45 11.21 3.95
C TYR A 6 -17.29 11.77 4.79
N TRP A 7 -16.71 12.93 4.39
CA TRP A 7 -15.65 13.63 5.14
C TRP A 7 -15.89 15.15 5.12
N PRO A 8 -16.95 15.64 5.79
CA PRO A 8 -17.26 17.07 5.78
C PRO A 8 -16.31 17.83 6.70
N ASN A 9 -15.70 18.91 6.20
CA ASN A 9 -15.03 19.95 6.96
C ASN A 9 -13.98 19.46 7.97
N THR A 10 -13.02 18.65 7.52
CA THR A 10 -11.89 18.27 8.36
C THR A 10 -10.96 19.44 8.57
N THR A 11 -10.49 19.61 9.80
CA THR A 11 -9.43 20.56 10.11
C THR A 11 -8.08 20.07 9.56
N PHE A 12 -7.09 20.96 9.48
CA PHE A 12 -5.74 20.54 9.09
C PHE A 12 -5.17 19.50 10.06
N VAL A 13 -5.48 19.62 11.35
CA VAL A 13 -5.04 18.69 12.39
C VAL A 13 -5.65 17.31 12.20
N ASP A 14 -6.92 17.24 11.81
CA ASP A 14 -7.58 15.95 11.52
C ASP A 14 -6.95 15.26 10.31
N ASP A 15 -6.63 16.02 9.25
CA ASP A 15 -5.96 15.48 8.06
C ASP A 15 -4.54 15.01 8.37
N LEU A 16 -3.81 15.73 9.23
CA LEU A 16 -2.47 15.34 9.66
C LEU A 16 -2.51 14.08 10.53
N ASN A 17 -3.41 14.00 11.49
CA ASN A 17 -3.60 12.82 12.32
C ASN A 17 -3.96 11.59 11.45
N ALA A 18 -4.87 11.76 10.50
CA ALA A 18 -5.22 10.69 9.57
C ALA A 18 -4.01 10.26 8.72
N ALA A 19 -3.16 11.19 8.27
CA ALA A 19 -1.93 10.86 7.53
C ALA A 19 -0.93 10.08 8.39
N VAL A 20 -0.79 10.40 9.68
CA VAL A 20 0.05 9.61 10.60
C VAL A 20 -0.44 8.17 10.70
N PHE A 21 -1.75 7.96 10.81
CA PHE A 21 -2.32 6.62 10.81
C PHE A 21 -2.17 5.90 9.46
N GLU A 22 -2.25 6.60 8.34
CA GLU A 22 -1.93 6.03 7.02
C GLU A 22 -0.47 5.62 6.90
N PHE A 23 0.47 6.41 7.43
CA PHE A 23 1.88 6.04 7.52
C PHE A 23 2.08 4.75 8.32
N VAL A 24 1.53 4.69 9.54
CA VAL A 24 1.65 3.51 10.42
C VAL A 24 0.98 2.30 9.77
N GLY A 25 -0.24 2.44 9.27
CA GLY A 25 -0.98 1.37 8.64
C GLY A 25 -0.31 0.83 7.38
N THR A 26 0.23 1.70 6.52
CA THR A 26 1.02 1.30 5.34
C THR A 26 2.29 0.59 5.76
N THR A 27 2.98 1.08 6.80
CA THR A 27 4.18 0.44 7.33
C THR A 27 3.87 -0.97 7.83
N VAL A 28 2.83 -1.15 8.64
CA VAL A 28 2.43 -2.47 9.16
C VAL A 28 2.00 -3.40 8.03
N PHE A 29 1.16 -2.93 7.12
CA PHE A 29 0.73 -3.71 5.96
C PHE A 29 1.91 -4.25 5.15
N LEU A 30 2.81 -3.36 4.75
CA LEU A 30 3.95 -3.73 3.91
C LEU A 30 5.04 -4.48 4.67
N LEU A 31 5.21 -4.23 5.96
CA LEU A 31 6.10 -5.02 6.82
C LEU A 31 5.70 -6.50 6.82
N LEU A 32 4.41 -6.78 7.03
CA LEU A 32 3.89 -8.15 7.02
C LEU A 32 3.95 -8.77 5.61
N ALA A 33 3.58 -8.01 4.58
CA ALA A 33 3.59 -8.48 3.20
C ALA A 33 5.01 -8.77 2.69
N PHE A 34 5.94 -7.86 2.90
CA PHE A 34 7.34 -8.04 2.49
C PHE A 34 8.06 -9.10 3.33
N GLY A 35 7.80 -9.15 4.64
CA GLY A 35 8.34 -10.20 5.52
C GLY A 35 7.89 -11.59 5.08
N GLY A 36 6.60 -11.75 4.74
CA GLY A 36 6.10 -13.01 4.17
C GLY A 36 6.71 -13.33 2.81
N THR A 37 6.87 -12.34 1.95
CA THR A 37 7.54 -12.52 0.66
C THR A 37 8.98 -12.99 0.83
N GLN A 38 9.73 -12.39 1.76
CA GLN A 38 11.10 -12.80 2.07
C GLN A 38 11.13 -14.26 2.58
N GLY A 39 10.25 -14.61 3.51
CA GLY A 39 10.15 -15.99 4.03
C GLY A 39 9.80 -17.02 2.94
N SER A 40 9.06 -16.66 1.92
CA SER A 40 8.71 -17.58 0.82
C SER A 40 9.90 -18.02 -0.02
N HIS A 41 10.95 -17.22 -0.10
CA HIS A 41 12.15 -17.56 -0.87
C HIS A 41 13.02 -18.61 -0.18
N GLU A 42 13.00 -18.65 1.15
CA GLU A 42 13.80 -19.57 1.94
C GLU A 42 13.18 -20.97 2.06
N VAL A 43 11.84 -21.07 1.98
CA VAL A 43 11.12 -22.28 2.40
C VAL A 43 10.46 -23.02 1.24
N LEU A 44 10.05 -22.34 0.16
CA LEU A 44 9.19 -22.92 -0.87
C LEU A 44 9.97 -23.30 -2.14
N GLY A 45 9.76 -24.56 -2.59
CA GLY A 45 10.48 -25.15 -3.72
C GLY A 45 9.91 -24.82 -5.10
N SER A 46 8.57 -24.70 -5.24
CA SER A 46 7.93 -24.45 -6.52
C SER A 46 7.51 -23.01 -6.73
N ASN A 47 7.52 -22.55 -7.99
CA ASN A 47 7.08 -21.20 -8.32
C ASN A 47 5.59 -20.98 -8.02
N LEU A 48 4.75 -22.00 -8.15
CA LEU A 48 3.33 -21.91 -7.87
C LEU A 48 3.06 -21.75 -6.37
N GLU A 49 3.69 -22.57 -5.54
CA GLU A 49 3.58 -22.48 -4.08
C GLU A 49 4.02 -21.11 -3.58
N ARG A 50 5.14 -20.60 -4.10
CA ARG A 50 5.65 -19.27 -3.77
C ARG A 50 4.67 -18.17 -4.15
N SER A 51 4.09 -18.23 -5.34
CA SER A 51 3.11 -17.23 -5.80
C SER A 51 1.85 -17.23 -4.94
N LEU A 52 1.32 -18.41 -4.61
CA LEU A 52 0.15 -18.56 -3.74
C LEU A 52 0.44 -18.02 -2.32
N TYR A 53 1.61 -18.33 -1.78
CA TYR A 53 2.02 -17.85 -0.47
C TYR A 53 2.13 -16.33 -0.44
N ILE A 54 2.81 -15.72 -1.41
CA ILE A 54 2.94 -14.27 -1.53
C ILE A 54 1.57 -13.60 -1.65
N ALA A 55 0.70 -14.10 -2.54
CA ALA A 55 -0.64 -13.55 -2.72
C ALA A 55 -1.47 -13.63 -1.43
N THR A 56 -1.41 -14.76 -0.73
CA THR A 56 -2.10 -14.95 0.56
C THR A 56 -1.56 -14.00 1.62
N THR A 57 -0.24 -13.87 1.73
CA THR A 57 0.40 -12.99 2.71
C THR A 57 0.02 -11.53 2.47
N PHE A 58 0.05 -11.05 1.22
CA PHE A 58 -0.39 -9.72 0.86
C PHE A 58 -1.86 -9.49 1.20
N GLY A 59 -2.73 -10.42 0.83
CA GLY A 59 -4.17 -10.33 1.09
C GLY A 59 -4.51 -10.28 2.59
N LEU A 60 -3.91 -11.16 3.38
CA LEU A 60 -4.13 -11.20 4.83
C LEU A 60 -3.52 -9.98 5.54
N SER A 61 -2.34 -9.55 5.13
CA SER A 61 -1.69 -8.34 5.68
C SER A 61 -2.55 -7.09 5.44
N LEU A 62 -3.08 -6.95 4.23
CA LEU A 62 -3.99 -5.85 3.90
C LEU A 62 -5.29 -5.94 4.70
N LEU A 63 -5.90 -7.13 4.78
CA LEU A 63 -7.13 -7.37 5.53
C LEU A 63 -6.99 -6.94 7.00
N ILE A 64 -5.93 -7.40 7.67
CA ILE A 64 -5.65 -7.07 9.07
C ILE A 64 -5.46 -5.55 9.22
N SER A 65 -4.62 -4.95 8.39
CA SER A 65 -4.31 -3.52 8.47
C SER A 65 -5.55 -2.66 8.21
N VAL A 66 -6.35 -2.99 7.20
CA VAL A 66 -7.61 -2.29 6.93
C VAL A 66 -8.55 -2.43 8.12
N TRP A 67 -8.69 -3.59 8.69
CA TRP A 67 -9.58 -3.80 9.85
C TRP A 67 -9.23 -2.89 11.03
N PHE A 68 -7.93 -2.73 11.32
CA PHE A 68 -7.49 -1.84 12.41
C PHE A 68 -7.71 -0.36 12.11
N PHE A 69 -7.41 0.09 10.88
CA PHE A 69 -7.33 1.50 10.55
C PHE A 69 -8.55 2.06 9.79
N PHE A 70 -9.47 1.19 9.34
CA PHE A 70 -10.63 1.60 8.53
C PHE A 70 -11.44 2.73 9.15
N ARG A 71 -11.71 2.64 10.46
CA ARG A 71 -12.53 3.63 11.18
C ARG A 71 -11.84 5.00 11.32
N THR A 72 -10.53 5.03 11.24
CA THR A 72 -9.72 6.24 11.48
C THR A 72 -9.39 6.97 10.19
N THR A 73 -8.96 6.24 9.14
CA THR A 73 -8.45 6.84 7.90
C THR A 73 -9.16 6.34 6.65
N GLY A 74 -9.93 5.26 6.76
CA GLY A 74 -10.45 4.51 5.64
C GLY A 74 -9.56 3.35 5.23
N GLY A 75 -8.32 3.23 5.79
CA GLY A 75 -7.41 2.13 5.53
C GLY A 75 -6.99 2.04 4.06
N LEU A 76 -6.59 3.15 3.47
CA LEU A 76 -6.31 3.21 2.03
C LEU A 76 -4.96 2.57 1.68
N PHE A 77 -3.91 2.88 2.43
CA PHE A 77 -2.55 2.34 2.34
C PHE A 77 -1.97 2.23 0.92
N ASN A 78 -2.59 2.93 -0.03
CA ASN A 78 -2.26 2.86 -1.44
C ASN A 78 -2.52 4.21 -2.10
N PRO A 79 -1.51 4.86 -2.69
CA PRO A 79 -1.66 6.12 -3.37
C PRO A 79 -2.66 6.10 -4.54
N ASN A 80 -2.79 4.95 -5.23
CA ASN A 80 -3.76 4.82 -6.32
C ASN A 80 -5.20 4.81 -5.82
N VAL A 81 -5.45 4.12 -4.70
CA VAL A 81 -6.76 4.13 -4.05
C VAL A 81 -7.08 5.53 -3.55
N SER A 82 -6.10 6.21 -2.94
CA SER A 82 -6.23 7.59 -2.50
C SER A 82 -6.53 8.54 -3.68
N LEU A 83 -5.86 8.34 -4.82
CA LEU A 83 -6.11 9.11 -6.05
C LEU A 83 -7.52 8.86 -6.59
N ALA A 84 -7.97 7.61 -6.63
CA ALA A 84 -9.31 7.26 -7.06
C ALA A 84 -10.38 7.96 -6.19
N LEU A 85 -10.19 7.97 -4.86
CA LEU A 85 -11.10 8.65 -3.94
C LEU A 85 -11.06 10.17 -4.09
N LEU A 86 -9.92 10.75 -4.44
CA LEU A 86 -9.82 12.17 -4.79
C LEU A 86 -10.64 12.47 -6.05
N LEU A 87 -10.47 11.66 -7.10
CA LEU A 87 -11.14 11.88 -8.39
C LEU A 87 -12.67 11.78 -8.29
N ILE A 88 -13.19 10.89 -7.46
CA ILE A 88 -14.63 10.78 -7.20
C ILE A 88 -15.13 11.74 -6.11
N GLY A 89 -14.24 12.58 -5.55
CA GLY A 89 -14.60 13.61 -4.58
C GLY A 89 -14.88 13.10 -3.16
N CYS A 90 -14.45 11.91 -2.81
CA CYS A 90 -14.58 11.35 -1.45
C CYS A 90 -13.59 11.97 -0.46
N ILE A 91 -12.39 12.33 -0.92
CA ILE A 91 -11.38 13.03 -0.11
C ILE A 91 -10.97 14.34 -0.78
N GLY A 92 -10.54 15.30 0.02
CA GLY A 92 -10.05 16.58 -0.49
C GLY A 92 -8.59 16.51 -0.96
N PRO A 93 -8.14 17.45 -1.83
CA PRO A 93 -6.78 17.44 -2.37
C PRO A 93 -5.70 17.58 -1.30
N ARG A 94 -5.97 18.32 -0.23
CA ARG A 94 -5.05 18.47 0.91
C ARG A 94 -4.82 17.13 1.62
N ARG A 95 -5.90 16.39 1.93
CA ARG A 95 -5.83 15.06 2.56
C ARG A 95 -5.14 14.07 1.65
N PHE A 96 -5.44 14.08 0.36
CA PHE A 96 -4.76 13.24 -0.62
C PHE A 96 -3.25 13.45 -0.62
N LEU A 97 -2.78 14.70 -0.64
CA LEU A 97 -1.35 15.00 -0.64
C LEU A 97 -0.65 14.48 0.62
N LEU A 98 -1.27 14.66 1.78
CA LEU A 98 -0.75 14.14 3.05
C LEU A 98 -0.72 12.61 3.07
N TYR A 99 -1.77 11.96 2.59
CA TYR A 99 -1.83 10.50 2.48
C TYR A 99 -0.77 9.96 1.51
N PHE A 100 -0.60 10.62 0.36
CA PHE A 100 0.39 10.24 -0.63
C PHE A 100 1.80 10.21 -0.02
N ILE A 101 2.20 11.27 0.67
CA ILE A 101 3.51 11.35 1.35
C ILE A 101 3.63 10.30 2.46
N ALA A 102 2.59 10.14 3.29
CA ALA A 102 2.54 9.18 4.39
C ALA A 102 2.69 7.74 3.90
N GLN A 103 1.97 7.36 2.86
CA GLN A 103 2.01 6.03 2.28
C GLN A 103 3.37 5.72 1.62
N LEU A 104 3.98 6.68 0.93
CA LEU A 104 5.32 6.53 0.37
C LEU A 104 6.38 6.32 1.44
N THR A 105 6.40 7.19 2.44
CA THR A 105 7.37 7.09 3.53
C THR A 105 7.13 5.85 4.38
N GLY A 106 5.88 5.42 4.57
CA GLY A 106 5.52 4.17 5.23
C GLY A 106 6.05 2.93 4.49
N ALA A 107 5.97 2.93 3.16
CA ALA A 107 6.52 1.84 2.34
C ALA A 107 8.05 1.75 2.46
N ILE A 108 8.74 2.89 2.45
CA ILE A 108 10.20 2.94 2.65
C ILE A 108 10.57 2.44 4.06
N ALA A 109 9.83 2.86 5.08
CA ALA A 109 10.05 2.41 6.45
C ALA A 109 9.85 0.88 6.59
N ALA A 110 8.80 0.32 6.00
CA ALA A 110 8.55 -1.12 6.00
C ALA A 110 9.69 -1.90 5.34
N ALA A 111 10.15 -1.45 4.17
CA ALA A 111 11.28 -2.08 3.48
C ALA A 111 12.56 -2.04 4.32
N GLY A 112 12.85 -0.89 4.96
CA GLY A 112 14.01 -0.74 5.85
C GLY A 112 13.95 -1.66 7.07
N ILE A 113 12.77 -1.84 7.67
CA ILE A 113 12.58 -2.75 8.82
C ILE A 113 12.78 -4.21 8.38
N VAL A 114 12.22 -4.62 7.24
CA VAL A 114 12.43 -5.98 6.72
C VAL A 114 13.91 -6.25 6.47
N LEU A 115 14.62 -5.29 5.85
CA LEU A 115 16.06 -5.36 5.65
C LEU A 115 16.84 -5.56 6.95
N ALA A 116 16.47 -4.85 8.01
CA ALA A 116 17.13 -4.94 9.31
C ALA A 116 16.83 -6.25 10.06
N LEU A 117 15.65 -6.84 9.83
CA LEU A 117 15.21 -8.07 10.51
C LEU A 117 15.65 -9.35 9.79
N THR A 118 16.01 -9.28 8.51
CA THR A 118 16.33 -10.47 7.71
C THR A 118 17.84 -10.62 7.58
N PRO A 119 18.48 -11.61 8.25
CA PRO A 119 19.90 -11.89 8.09
C PRO A 119 20.17 -12.55 6.73
N GLY A 120 21.11 -12.02 5.97
CA GLY A 120 21.54 -12.60 4.69
C GLY A 120 21.49 -11.62 3.52
N PRO A 121 21.91 -12.04 2.32
CA PRO A 121 21.79 -11.21 1.13
C PRO A 121 20.31 -11.04 0.83
N VAL A 122 19.77 -9.89 1.19
CA VAL A 122 18.43 -9.51 0.78
C VAL A 122 18.40 -9.64 -0.74
N SER A 123 17.45 -10.39 -1.25
CA SER A 123 17.21 -10.41 -2.68
C SER A 123 17.02 -8.98 -3.13
N TYR A 124 18.06 -8.38 -3.68
CA TYR A 124 18.11 -6.97 -4.15
C TYR A 124 16.91 -6.58 -5.01
N LYS A 125 16.21 -7.57 -5.54
CA LYS A 125 14.92 -7.41 -6.22
C LYS A 125 13.89 -6.63 -5.41
N TYR A 126 13.85 -6.73 -4.08
CA TYR A 126 12.80 -6.07 -3.30
C TYR A 126 13.08 -4.59 -3.03
N VAL A 127 14.33 -4.20 -2.84
CA VAL A 127 14.68 -2.78 -2.69
C VAL A 127 14.61 -2.07 -4.04
N TYR A 128 15.11 -2.70 -5.12
CA TYR A 128 15.00 -2.15 -6.47
C TYR A 128 13.58 -2.27 -7.04
N LEU A 129 12.79 -3.25 -6.61
CA LEU A 129 11.41 -3.45 -7.02
C LEU A 129 10.43 -2.56 -6.23
N SER A 130 10.73 -2.16 -4.99
CA SER A 130 9.90 -1.15 -4.31
C SER A 130 9.88 0.20 -5.03
N TYR A 131 10.98 0.63 -5.66
CA TYR A 131 11.02 1.89 -6.39
C TYR A 131 10.33 1.87 -7.76
N PRO A 132 10.65 0.95 -8.69
CA PRO A 132 9.98 0.94 -9.99
C PRO A 132 8.62 0.25 -9.97
N TYR A 133 8.38 -0.76 -9.10
CA TYR A 133 7.05 -1.37 -9.01
C TYR A 133 6.04 -0.47 -8.33
N PHE A 134 6.45 0.39 -7.43
CA PHE A 134 5.56 1.43 -6.95
C PHE A 134 5.09 2.33 -8.10
N LEU A 135 5.99 2.73 -9.00
CA LEU A 135 5.64 3.47 -10.22
C LEU A 135 4.95 2.59 -11.26
N ILE A 136 5.29 1.31 -11.35
CA ILE A 136 4.69 0.34 -12.27
C ILE A 136 3.30 -0.09 -11.77
N TYR A 137 3.08 -0.29 -10.47
CA TYR A 137 1.73 -0.47 -9.92
C TYR A 137 0.86 0.79 -10.02
N LEU A 138 1.48 1.95 -10.13
CA LEU A 138 0.78 3.17 -10.51
C LEU A 138 0.36 3.16 -12.00
N TYR A 139 1.17 2.57 -12.88
CA TYR A 139 0.98 2.60 -14.35
C TYR A 139 0.31 1.35 -14.92
N LEU A 140 0.57 0.14 -14.39
CA LEU A 140 0.16 -1.13 -14.97
C LEU A 140 -1.37 -1.38 -14.97
N PRO A 141 -2.17 -1.05 -13.95
CA PRO A 141 -3.62 -1.25 -14.03
C PRO A 141 -4.27 -0.38 -15.11
N VAL A 142 -3.74 0.83 -15.31
CA VAL A 142 -4.29 1.76 -16.31
C VAL A 142 -3.90 1.32 -17.72
N THR A 143 -2.66 0.90 -17.94
CA THR A 143 -2.20 0.44 -19.27
C THR A 143 -2.73 -0.94 -19.62
N ALA A 144 -2.78 -1.88 -18.66
CA ALA A 144 -3.37 -3.22 -18.89
C ALA A 144 -4.89 -3.12 -19.17
N TYR A 145 -5.60 -2.25 -18.47
CA TYR A 145 -7.01 -1.97 -18.73
C TYR A 145 -7.21 -1.32 -20.10
N LEU A 146 -6.38 -0.35 -20.47
CA LEU A 146 -6.46 0.31 -21.79
C LEU A 146 -6.13 -0.65 -22.94
N ILE A 147 -5.20 -1.58 -22.76
CA ILE A 147 -4.87 -2.62 -23.76
C ILE A 147 -6.00 -3.65 -23.85
N SER A 148 -6.61 -4.06 -22.72
CA SER A 148 -7.74 -4.99 -22.68
C SER A 148 -9.03 -4.44 -23.30
N VAL A 149 -9.18 -3.13 -23.35
CA VAL A 149 -10.37 -2.46 -23.95
C VAL A 149 -10.16 -2.18 -25.45
N SER A 150 -8.90 -2.24 -25.93
CA SER A 150 -8.54 -1.97 -27.34
C SER A 150 -8.40 -3.23 -28.20
N THR A 151 -8.56 -4.42 -27.62
CA THR A 151 -8.63 -5.74 -28.29
C THR A 151 -10.01 -6.34 -28.17
#